data_4eebfef44ba238693ac915bb438883b6
#
_entry.id   4eebfef44ba238693ac915bb438883b6
#
_cell.length_a   1.000
_cell.length_b   1.000
_cell.length_c   1.000
_cell.angle_alpha   90.00
_cell.angle_beta   90.00
_cell.angle_gamma   90.00
#
_symmetry.space_group_name_H-M   'P 1'
#
loop_
_entity.id
_entity.type
_entity.pdbx_description
1 polymer ?
#
loop_
_entity_poly.entity_id
_entity_poly.type
_entity_poly.pdbx_seq_one_letter_code
_entity_poly.pdbx_strand_id
1 'polypeptide(L)'
;VLVVGLFACQTEEDVSMKSIGYLSLEIAANNSTVTKAGDEEPVYNPKQLAVQILDKDGGVIKKTDDYTEWENERFSLPVGKYTVKASSNGFDGKAAAWDKPYYVGSKEVEVIAGQEKTAEVVCTLANVLVTVEFDEKFKQSFKSATIVVADSADMEGTRLTFELGKNEQAKAYFPVPEKSLIVSTSVTNQKDLPNSQKDTVREVKARDNVRLIYKVADSPNGSTNIDITLDGTIKTYTFTIGVPMTAKTTLSASASAWSTFAYLKGQVLSKAGNLDKSKLVMEYKQANAETWTSVPQLEEVEK
;
A
#
# COMPACT_ATOMS: atom_id res chain seq x y z
N VAL A 1 -60.84 39.42 61.23
CA VAL A 1 -60.42 38.07 60.80
C VAL A 1 -59.62 38.23 59.54
N LEU A 2 -58.33 38.01 59.63
CA LEU A 2 -57.40 38.12 58.53
C LEU A 2 -57.12 36.69 58.06
N VAL A 3 -57.52 36.38 56.82
CA VAL A 3 -57.21 35.09 56.17
C VAL A 3 -55.95 35.29 55.31
N VAL A 4 -54.84 34.71 55.75
CA VAL A 4 -53.60 34.66 55.01
C VAL A 4 -53.63 33.37 54.13
N GLY A 5 -53.87 33.53 52.82
CA GLY A 5 -53.72 32.45 51.86
C GLY A 5 -52.23 32.17 51.57
N LEU A 6 -51.78 30.98 51.97
CA LEU A 6 -50.49 30.45 51.57
C LEU A 6 -50.58 29.90 50.13
N PHE A 7 -50.03 30.62 49.17
CA PHE A 7 -49.75 30.05 47.86
C PHE A 7 -48.49 29.21 47.97
N ALA A 8 -48.64 27.90 48.01
CA ALA A 8 -47.53 26.98 47.77
C ALA A 8 -47.24 26.98 46.26
N CYS A 9 -46.18 27.64 45.88
CA CYS A 9 -45.57 27.44 44.57
C CYS A 9 -44.93 26.04 44.58
N GLN A 10 -45.65 25.06 44.05
CA GLN A 10 -44.99 23.83 43.62
C GLN A 10 -44.25 24.18 42.31
N THR A 11 -42.95 24.32 42.41
CA THR A 11 -42.11 24.16 41.26
C THR A 11 -42.17 22.67 40.87
N GLU A 12 -43.04 22.33 39.93
CA GLU A 12 -42.90 21.08 39.20
C GLU A 12 -41.57 21.17 38.47
N GLU A 13 -40.52 20.56 39.05
CA GLU A 13 -39.38 20.12 38.24
C GLU A 13 -39.96 19.14 37.23
N ASP A 14 -40.12 19.63 36.00
CA ASP A 14 -40.46 18.86 34.85
C ASP A 14 -39.27 17.88 34.61
N VAL A 15 -39.24 16.80 35.38
CA VAL A 15 -38.42 15.65 35.12
C VAL A 15 -38.96 15.04 33.82
N SER A 16 -38.55 15.63 32.71
CA SER A 16 -38.68 15.06 31.38
C SER A 16 -38.20 13.61 31.47
N MET A 17 -39.10 12.67 31.74
CA MET A 17 -38.80 11.24 31.58
C MET A 17 -38.35 11.04 30.15
N LYS A 18 -37.03 11.04 29.94
CA LYS A 18 -36.48 10.69 28.65
C LYS A 18 -37.04 9.32 28.33
N SER A 19 -37.91 9.25 27.33
CA SER A 19 -38.47 7.99 26.85
C SER A 19 -37.31 7.06 26.51
N ILE A 20 -37.35 5.82 27.00
CA ILE A 20 -36.33 4.82 26.83
C ILE A 20 -36.72 3.86 25.71
N GLY A 21 -35.80 3.52 24.85
CA GLY A 21 -35.86 2.40 23.92
C GLY A 21 -34.68 1.46 24.11
N TYR A 22 -34.61 0.46 23.26
CA TYR A 22 -33.61 -0.63 23.39
C TYR A 22 -32.82 -0.80 22.11
N LEU A 23 -31.53 -1.05 22.27
CA LEU A 23 -30.60 -1.28 21.17
C LEU A 23 -29.90 -2.62 21.37
N SER A 24 -29.96 -3.48 20.37
CA SER A 24 -29.15 -4.71 20.24
C SER A 24 -28.15 -4.54 19.10
N LEU A 25 -27.04 -5.25 19.15
CA LEU A 25 -25.96 -5.13 18.17
C LEU A 25 -25.73 -6.46 17.47
N GLU A 26 -25.55 -6.41 16.15
CA GLU A 26 -25.03 -7.51 15.33
C GLU A 26 -23.79 -7.00 14.60
N ILE A 27 -22.62 -7.49 14.98
CA ILE A 27 -21.35 -7.07 14.40
C ILE A 27 -20.77 -8.23 13.60
N ALA A 28 -20.49 -8.00 12.33
CA ALA A 28 -19.85 -8.96 11.44
C ALA A 28 -18.62 -8.32 10.76
N ALA A 29 -17.60 -9.11 10.52
CA ALA A 29 -16.48 -8.73 9.65
C ALA A 29 -16.70 -9.36 8.27
N ASN A 30 -16.74 -8.53 7.24
CA ASN A 30 -16.73 -8.99 5.86
C ASN A 30 -15.27 -9.10 5.41
N ASN A 31 -14.73 -10.32 5.46
CA ASN A 31 -13.37 -10.64 5.05
C ASN A 31 -13.21 -10.73 3.52
N SER A 32 -14.24 -10.52 2.73
CA SER A 32 -14.11 -10.53 1.29
C SER A 32 -13.33 -9.29 0.80
N THR A 33 -12.01 -9.36 0.83
CA THR A 33 -11.29 -8.92 -0.35
C THR A 33 -11.87 -9.75 -1.47
N VAL A 34 -12.31 -9.15 -2.56
CA VAL A 34 -12.92 -9.91 -3.66
C VAL A 34 -11.82 -10.73 -4.32
N THR A 35 -11.43 -11.84 -3.67
CA THR A 35 -10.52 -12.80 -4.24
C THR A 35 -11.32 -13.81 -5.04
N LYS A 36 -10.97 -14.01 -6.30
CA LYS A 36 -11.36 -15.24 -6.99
C LYS A 36 -10.83 -16.43 -6.19
N ALA A 37 -11.76 -17.33 -5.87
CA ALA A 37 -11.60 -18.63 -5.25
C ALA A 37 -10.15 -19.15 -5.11
N GLY A 38 -9.70 -19.33 -3.88
CA GLY A 38 -8.49 -20.10 -3.57
C GLY A 38 -7.72 -19.65 -2.33
N ASP A 39 -7.74 -18.39 -1.99
CA ASP A 39 -7.07 -17.91 -0.78
C ASP A 39 -8.11 -17.70 0.32
N GLU A 40 -8.20 -18.65 1.25
CA GLU A 40 -8.97 -18.44 2.47
C GLU A 40 -8.31 -17.29 3.26
N GLU A 41 -8.93 -16.12 3.23
CA GLU A 41 -8.56 -15.07 4.17
C GLU A 41 -8.87 -15.53 5.59
N PRO A 42 -7.99 -15.27 6.55
CA PRO A 42 -8.28 -15.61 7.93
C PRO A 42 -9.56 -14.90 8.36
N VAL A 43 -10.55 -15.68 8.79
CA VAL A 43 -11.80 -15.16 9.35
C VAL A 43 -11.42 -14.26 10.52
N TYR A 44 -11.76 -12.97 10.45
CA TYR A 44 -11.49 -12.04 11.54
C TYR A 44 -12.22 -12.49 12.80
N ASN A 45 -11.49 -12.65 13.91
CA ASN A 45 -12.07 -13.07 15.18
C ASN A 45 -12.89 -11.91 15.78
N PRO A 46 -14.21 -12.08 16.03
CA PRO A 46 -15.04 -11.04 16.65
C PRO A 46 -14.51 -10.52 18.00
N LYS A 47 -13.75 -11.32 18.75
CA LYS A 47 -13.06 -10.88 19.99
C LYS A 47 -12.02 -9.79 19.75
N GLN A 48 -11.58 -9.60 18.51
CA GLN A 48 -10.66 -8.55 18.13
C GLN A 48 -11.34 -7.26 17.68
N LEU A 49 -12.68 -7.17 17.81
CA LEU A 49 -13.44 -5.96 17.49
C LEU A 49 -13.70 -5.15 18.74
N ALA A 50 -13.25 -3.90 18.73
CA ALA A 50 -13.69 -2.87 19.65
C ALA A 50 -14.98 -2.24 19.13
N VAL A 51 -15.96 -2.01 20.01
CA VAL A 51 -17.25 -1.42 19.65
C VAL A 51 -17.53 -0.21 20.52
N GLN A 52 -18.10 0.82 19.90
CA GLN A 52 -18.52 2.05 20.57
C GLN A 52 -19.95 2.42 20.16
N ILE A 53 -20.74 2.84 21.13
CA ILE A 53 -22.02 3.49 20.91
C ILE A 53 -21.82 4.98 21.18
N LEU A 54 -22.07 5.80 20.16
CA LEU A 54 -21.92 7.25 20.17
C LEU A 54 -23.30 7.92 20.15
N ASP A 55 -23.43 9.04 20.84
CA ASP A 55 -24.58 9.92 20.70
C ASP A 55 -24.58 10.70 19.39
N LYS A 56 -25.62 11.53 19.20
CA LYS A 56 -25.79 12.38 17.99
C LYS A 56 -24.66 13.39 17.79
N ASP A 57 -23.93 13.74 18.84
CA ASP A 57 -22.86 14.73 18.84
C ASP A 57 -21.46 14.05 18.77
N GLY A 58 -21.43 12.71 18.66
CA GLY A 58 -20.21 11.91 18.59
C GLY A 58 -19.61 11.59 19.96
N GLY A 59 -20.29 11.89 21.05
CA GLY A 59 -19.88 11.53 22.40
C GLY A 59 -19.99 10.02 22.64
N VAL A 60 -18.95 9.40 23.22
CA VAL A 60 -18.95 7.96 23.53
C VAL A 60 -19.84 7.70 24.75
N ILE A 61 -20.94 6.98 24.55
CA ILE A 61 -21.85 6.57 25.62
C ILE A 61 -21.42 5.24 26.25
N LYS A 62 -21.07 4.29 25.42
CA LYS A 62 -20.58 2.96 25.80
C LYS A 62 -19.47 2.51 24.89
N LYS A 63 -18.53 1.73 25.41
CA LYS A 63 -17.45 1.09 24.64
C LYS A 63 -17.06 -0.24 25.26
N THR A 64 -16.60 -1.15 24.40
CA THR A 64 -15.87 -2.36 24.77
C THR A 64 -14.72 -2.56 23.79
N ASP A 65 -13.65 -3.19 24.24
CA ASP A 65 -12.54 -3.66 23.40
C ASP A 65 -12.71 -5.12 22.97
N ASP A 66 -13.74 -5.81 23.51
CA ASP A 66 -14.10 -7.18 23.16
C ASP A 66 -15.61 -7.28 22.88
N TYR A 67 -16.00 -7.34 21.62
CA TYR A 67 -17.40 -7.42 21.21
C TYR A 67 -18.13 -8.64 21.81
N THR A 68 -17.44 -9.72 22.14
CA THR A 68 -18.07 -10.89 22.73
C THR A 68 -18.69 -10.64 24.10
N GLU A 69 -18.24 -9.59 24.81
CA GLU A 69 -18.87 -9.12 26.05
C GLU A 69 -20.27 -8.53 25.80
N TRP A 70 -20.53 -8.08 24.57
CA TRP A 70 -21.78 -7.43 24.18
C TRP A 70 -22.63 -8.30 23.24
N GLU A 71 -22.16 -9.47 22.94
CA GLU A 71 -22.94 -10.46 22.18
C GLU A 71 -24.20 -10.81 22.96
N ASN A 72 -25.38 -10.58 22.40
CA ASN A 72 -26.70 -10.68 23.03
C ASN A 72 -27.01 -9.65 24.14
N GLU A 73 -26.20 -8.61 24.31
CA GLU A 73 -26.48 -7.51 25.23
C GLU A 73 -27.59 -6.62 24.66
N ARG A 74 -28.48 -6.17 25.55
CA ARG A 74 -29.57 -5.24 25.25
C ARG A 74 -29.37 -3.93 25.97
N PHE A 75 -29.06 -2.86 25.26
CA PHE A 75 -28.79 -1.56 25.84
C PHE A 75 -30.05 -0.74 25.98
N SER A 76 -30.37 -0.31 27.20
CA SER A 76 -31.40 0.70 27.48
C SER A 76 -30.83 2.08 27.21
N LEU A 77 -31.35 2.82 26.24
CA LEU A 77 -30.88 4.14 25.84
C LEU A 77 -32.04 5.14 25.74
N PRO A 78 -31.84 6.42 26.06
CA PRO A 78 -32.81 7.49 25.77
C PRO A 78 -33.15 7.50 24.27
N VAL A 79 -34.39 7.90 23.96
CA VAL A 79 -34.84 8.11 22.57
C VAL A 79 -33.90 9.10 21.87
N GLY A 80 -33.45 8.76 20.68
CA GLY A 80 -32.50 9.61 19.92
C GLY A 80 -31.75 8.86 18.83
N LYS A 81 -30.91 9.61 18.13
CA LYS A 81 -30.02 9.05 17.11
C LYS A 81 -28.68 8.68 17.72
N TYR A 82 -28.19 7.53 17.35
CA TYR A 82 -26.94 6.95 17.80
C TYR A 82 -26.13 6.45 16.61
N THR A 83 -24.81 6.39 16.79
CA THR A 83 -23.92 5.75 15.83
C THR A 83 -23.20 4.60 16.53
N VAL A 84 -23.36 3.39 16.03
CA VAL A 84 -22.55 2.24 16.44
C VAL A 84 -21.33 2.18 15.55
N LYS A 85 -20.12 2.22 16.13
CA LYS A 85 -18.85 2.03 15.41
C LYS A 85 -18.17 0.77 15.91
N ALA A 86 -17.64 -0.01 14.98
CA ALA A 86 -16.80 -1.16 15.29
C ALA A 86 -15.50 -1.09 14.49
N SER A 87 -14.39 -1.51 15.10
CA SER A 87 -13.07 -1.53 14.47
C SER A 87 -12.20 -2.63 15.05
N SER A 88 -11.12 -2.98 14.35
CA SER A 88 -10.08 -3.85 14.91
C SER A 88 -9.55 -3.28 16.21
N ASN A 89 -9.33 -4.16 17.20
CA ASN A 89 -8.72 -3.78 18.46
C ASN A 89 -7.19 -3.91 18.39
N GLY A 90 -6.48 -3.02 19.12
CA GLY A 90 -5.02 -3.05 19.26
C GLY A 90 -4.22 -2.58 18.04
N PHE A 91 -4.90 -2.12 16.97
CA PHE A 91 -4.29 -1.54 15.78
C PHE A 91 -5.24 -0.55 15.13
N ASP A 92 -4.78 0.66 14.83
CA ASP A 92 -5.61 1.76 14.31
C ASP A 92 -5.52 1.96 12.78
N GLY A 93 -4.78 1.10 12.09
CA GLY A 93 -4.64 1.13 10.64
C GLY A 93 -3.82 2.29 10.07
N LYS A 94 -3.21 3.14 10.90
CA LYS A 94 -2.47 4.33 10.44
C LYS A 94 -1.04 4.05 9.99
N ALA A 95 -0.45 2.96 10.47
CA ALA A 95 0.87 2.52 10.07
C ALA A 95 0.79 1.32 9.10
N ALA A 96 1.79 1.14 8.26
CA ALA A 96 1.94 -0.11 7.52
C ALA A 96 2.42 -1.22 8.47
N ALA A 97 1.85 -2.41 8.34
CA ALA A 97 2.18 -3.52 9.22
C ALA A 97 2.02 -4.89 8.54
N TRP A 98 2.86 -5.84 8.92
CA TRP A 98 2.76 -7.22 8.50
C TRP A 98 1.62 -7.94 9.23
N ASP A 99 0.80 -8.67 8.49
CA ASP A 99 -0.26 -9.54 9.01
C ASP A 99 -1.24 -8.85 9.99
N LYS A 100 -1.42 -7.52 9.85
CA LYS A 100 -2.32 -6.71 10.67
C LYS A 100 -3.38 -6.00 9.82
N PRO A 101 -4.44 -6.71 9.42
CA PRO A 101 -5.57 -6.08 8.77
C PRO A 101 -6.32 -5.15 9.74
N TYR A 102 -6.77 -4.00 9.24
CA TYR A 102 -7.61 -3.08 10.00
C TYR A 102 -9.02 -3.06 9.41
N TYR A 103 -9.96 -3.55 10.18
CA TYR A 103 -11.39 -3.56 9.83
C TYR A 103 -12.10 -2.41 10.50
N VAL A 104 -13.06 -1.80 9.82
CA VAL A 104 -13.89 -0.73 10.36
C VAL A 104 -15.30 -0.80 9.76
N GLY A 105 -16.27 -0.50 10.59
CA GLY A 105 -17.68 -0.37 10.19
C GLY A 105 -18.42 0.61 11.08
N SER A 106 -19.50 1.16 10.58
CA SER A 106 -20.40 2.01 11.36
C SER A 106 -21.83 1.92 10.86
N LYS A 107 -22.80 2.13 11.78
CA LYS A 107 -24.22 2.16 11.50
C LYS A 107 -24.90 3.23 12.33
N GLU A 108 -25.65 4.09 11.68
CA GLU A 108 -26.58 4.99 12.37
C GLU A 108 -27.88 4.24 12.68
N VAL A 109 -28.42 4.45 13.87
CA VAL A 109 -29.65 3.86 14.35
C VAL A 109 -30.46 4.88 15.14
N GLU A 110 -31.77 4.87 15.00
CA GLU A 110 -32.68 5.68 15.79
C GLU A 110 -33.38 4.81 16.85
N VAL A 111 -33.14 5.13 18.11
CA VAL A 111 -33.78 4.49 19.26
C VAL A 111 -35.12 5.16 19.50
N ILE A 112 -36.20 4.37 19.51
CA ILE A 112 -37.61 4.80 19.65
C ILE A 112 -38.14 4.28 20.97
N ALA A 113 -38.98 5.10 21.64
CA ALA A 113 -39.58 4.75 22.92
C ALA A 113 -40.26 3.38 22.92
N GLY A 114 -39.90 2.52 23.86
CA GLY A 114 -40.52 1.21 24.05
C GLY A 114 -40.23 0.19 22.95
N GLN A 115 -39.44 0.55 21.93
CA GLN A 115 -39.08 -0.34 20.84
C GLN A 115 -37.68 -0.88 20.98
N GLU A 116 -37.45 -2.07 20.47
CA GLU A 116 -36.13 -2.64 20.26
C GLU A 116 -35.67 -2.44 18.81
N LYS A 117 -34.43 -2.01 18.62
CA LYS A 117 -33.79 -1.85 17.33
C LYS A 117 -32.47 -2.63 17.34
N THR A 118 -32.16 -3.27 16.24
CA THR A 118 -30.85 -3.92 16.03
C THR A 118 -29.98 -3.06 15.10
N ALA A 119 -28.78 -2.78 15.52
CA ALA A 119 -27.76 -2.16 14.67
C ALA A 119 -26.86 -3.26 14.07
N GLU A 120 -27.09 -3.55 12.79
CA GLU A 120 -26.25 -4.47 12.01
C GLU A 120 -25.03 -3.70 11.47
N VAL A 121 -23.85 -3.97 11.99
CA VAL A 121 -22.58 -3.33 11.57
C VAL A 121 -21.72 -4.34 10.85
N VAL A 122 -21.45 -4.10 9.58
CA VAL A 122 -20.50 -4.91 8.80
C VAL A 122 -19.17 -4.17 8.72
N CYS A 123 -18.14 -4.70 9.38
CA CYS A 123 -16.79 -4.19 9.29
C CYS A 123 -16.11 -4.70 8.01
N THR A 124 -15.51 -3.80 7.27
CA THR A 124 -14.75 -4.11 6.05
C THR A 124 -13.30 -3.68 6.20
N LEU A 125 -12.40 -4.27 5.43
CA LEU A 125 -10.98 -3.91 5.45
C LEU A 125 -10.82 -2.44 5.06
N ALA A 126 -10.21 -1.65 5.93
CA ALA A 126 -9.90 -0.24 5.70
C ALA A 126 -8.49 0.00 5.17
N ASN A 127 -7.67 -1.03 5.16
CA ASN A 127 -6.32 -1.02 4.60
C ASN A 127 -6.32 -1.43 3.11
N VAL A 128 -5.12 -1.32 2.55
CA VAL A 128 -4.71 -1.94 1.28
C VAL A 128 -3.84 -3.15 1.60
N LEU A 129 -4.16 -4.30 1.03
CA LEU A 129 -3.31 -5.47 1.07
C LEU A 129 -2.28 -5.40 -0.07
N VAL A 130 -1.01 -5.61 0.24
CA VAL A 130 0.07 -5.74 -0.75
C VAL A 130 0.74 -7.10 -0.57
N THR A 131 0.94 -7.80 -1.67
CA THR A 131 1.67 -9.08 -1.73
C THR A 131 2.71 -9.04 -2.84
N VAL A 132 3.81 -9.75 -2.66
CA VAL A 132 4.89 -9.87 -3.65
C VAL A 132 5.06 -11.33 -4.03
N GLU A 133 5.21 -11.60 -5.30
CA GLU A 133 5.45 -12.92 -5.87
C GLU A 133 6.62 -12.86 -6.85
N PHE A 134 7.55 -13.81 -6.74
CA PHE A 134 8.65 -13.98 -7.68
C PHE A 134 8.45 -15.28 -8.46
N ASP A 135 8.44 -15.22 -9.78
CA ASP A 135 8.35 -16.44 -10.59
C ASP A 135 9.64 -17.29 -10.51
N GLU A 136 9.56 -18.54 -10.92
CA GLU A 136 10.69 -19.47 -10.81
C GLU A 136 11.91 -19.04 -11.64
N LYS A 137 11.70 -18.44 -12.82
CA LYS A 137 12.81 -17.91 -13.62
C LYS A 137 13.48 -16.74 -12.94
N PHE A 138 12.70 -15.89 -12.26
CA PHE A 138 13.24 -14.78 -11.46
C PHE A 138 14.12 -15.29 -10.32
N LYS A 139 13.63 -16.26 -9.54
CA LYS A 139 14.36 -16.88 -8.42
C LYS A 139 15.69 -17.50 -8.87
N GLN A 140 15.71 -18.10 -10.06
CA GLN A 140 16.93 -18.67 -10.65
C GLN A 140 17.91 -17.61 -11.16
N SER A 141 17.42 -16.48 -11.63
CA SER A 141 18.23 -15.43 -12.28
C SER A 141 18.86 -14.44 -11.30
N PHE A 142 18.20 -14.22 -10.15
CA PHE A 142 18.62 -13.26 -9.15
C PHE A 142 18.98 -13.96 -7.85
N LYS A 143 20.12 -13.62 -7.27
CA LYS A 143 20.55 -14.15 -5.96
C LYS A 143 19.95 -13.34 -4.80
N SER A 144 19.55 -12.10 -5.06
CA SER A 144 18.83 -11.26 -4.10
C SER A 144 17.87 -10.33 -4.80
N ALA A 145 16.74 -10.08 -4.15
CA ALA A 145 15.79 -9.04 -4.50
C ALA A 145 15.24 -8.41 -3.23
N THR A 146 15.15 -7.10 -3.24
CA THR A 146 14.59 -6.28 -2.16
C THR A 146 13.55 -5.36 -2.78
N ILE A 147 12.31 -5.49 -2.33
CA ILE A 147 11.17 -4.70 -2.79
C ILE A 147 10.69 -3.87 -1.61
N VAL A 148 10.88 -2.57 -1.69
CA VAL A 148 10.41 -1.62 -0.68
C VAL A 148 9.13 -0.98 -1.17
N VAL A 149 8.06 -1.10 -0.37
CA VAL A 149 6.78 -0.44 -0.62
C VAL A 149 6.55 0.59 0.47
N ALA A 150 6.12 1.78 0.10
CA ALA A 150 5.82 2.86 1.03
C ALA A 150 4.77 3.83 0.45
N ASP A 151 4.04 4.56 1.30
CA ASP A 151 3.21 5.68 0.86
C ASP A 151 4.11 6.81 0.33
N SER A 152 3.71 7.40 -0.79
CA SER A 152 4.42 8.54 -1.39
C SER A 152 4.45 9.78 -0.49
N ALA A 153 3.51 9.92 0.43
CA ALA A 153 3.43 11.03 1.38
C ALA A 153 4.30 10.79 2.63
N ASP A 154 4.55 9.53 3.00
CA ASP A 154 5.35 9.15 4.18
C ASP A 154 6.20 7.91 3.87
N MET A 155 7.30 8.13 3.16
CA MET A 155 8.20 7.08 2.69
C MET A 155 8.93 6.33 3.83
N GLU A 156 9.06 6.93 5.00
CA GLU A 156 9.78 6.31 6.15
C GLU A 156 8.81 5.65 7.13
N GLY A 157 7.70 6.31 7.47
CA GLY A 157 6.75 5.83 8.47
C GLY A 157 5.85 4.69 8.00
N THR A 158 5.66 4.55 6.67
CA THR A 158 4.81 3.49 6.09
C THR A 158 5.59 2.40 5.36
N ARG A 159 6.90 2.36 5.53
CA ARG A 159 7.80 1.50 4.78
C ARG A 159 7.73 0.04 5.22
N LEU A 160 7.49 -0.88 4.25
CA LEU A 160 7.67 -2.32 4.43
C LEU A 160 8.58 -2.89 3.32
N THR A 161 9.36 -3.90 3.67
CA THR A 161 10.38 -4.47 2.77
C THR A 161 10.17 -5.96 2.58
N PHE A 162 9.91 -6.36 1.34
CA PHE A 162 9.90 -7.75 0.92
C PHE A 162 11.28 -8.17 0.43
N GLU A 163 11.71 -9.36 0.79
CA GLU A 163 13.00 -9.91 0.40
C GLU A 163 12.85 -11.32 -0.16
N LEU A 164 13.51 -11.58 -1.27
CA LEU A 164 13.53 -12.90 -1.91
C LEU A 164 14.03 -13.98 -0.93
N GLY A 165 13.25 -15.05 -0.80
CA GLY A 165 13.56 -16.17 0.08
C GLY A 165 13.31 -15.94 1.57
N LYS A 166 12.74 -14.77 1.98
CA LYS A 166 12.44 -14.50 3.40
C LYS A 166 10.94 -14.33 3.68
N ASN A 167 10.33 -13.33 3.07
CA ASN A 167 8.94 -12.96 3.35
C ASN A 167 8.15 -12.65 2.07
N GLU A 168 8.48 -13.32 0.99
CA GLU A 168 7.90 -13.13 -0.33
C GLU A 168 6.38 -13.42 -0.42
N GLN A 169 5.82 -14.14 0.56
CA GLN A 169 4.38 -14.42 0.61
C GLN A 169 3.69 -13.75 1.81
N ALA A 170 4.40 -12.91 2.54
CA ALA A 170 3.82 -12.20 3.67
C ALA A 170 2.77 -11.19 3.20
N LYS A 171 1.74 -11.00 4.02
CA LYS A 171 0.67 -10.04 3.79
C LYS A 171 1.05 -8.71 4.43
N ALA A 172 1.29 -7.69 3.60
CA ALA A 172 1.58 -6.33 4.06
C ALA A 172 0.32 -5.46 3.95
N TYR A 173 -0.09 -4.86 5.06
CA TYR A 173 -1.25 -3.99 5.10
C TYR A 173 -0.80 -2.53 5.23
N PHE A 174 -1.24 -1.70 4.30
CA PHE A 174 -0.92 -0.27 4.24
C PHE A 174 -2.17 0.57 4.53
N PRO A 175 -2.06 1.71 5.20
CA PRO A 175 -3.12 2.70 5.16
C PRO A 175 -3.41 3.06 3.68
N VAL A 176 -4.63 3.51 3.40
CA VAL A 176 -4.95 3.98 2.04
C VAL A 176 -4.09 5.22 1.76
N PRO A 177 -3.23 5.19 0.73
CA PRO A 177 -2.35 6.32 0.45
C PRO A 177 -3.14 7.51 -0.09
N GLU A 178 -2.75 8.72 0.28
CA GLU A 178 -3.39 9.93 -0.26
C GLU A 178 -3.24 10.06 -1.77
N LYS A 179 -2.10 9.63 -2.32
CA LYS A 179 -1.78 9.75 -3.75
C LYS A 179 -1.42 8.41 -4.38
N SER A 180 -0.44 7.71 -3.80
CA SER A 180 0.11 6.50 -4.42
C SER A 180 1.00 5.72 -3.46
N LEU A 181 1.20 4.44 -3.74
CA LEU A 181 2.30 3.67 -3.19
C LEU A 181 3.50 3.74 -4.12
N ILE A 182 4.67 3.91 -3.56
CA ILE A 182 5.96 3.82 -4.26
C ILE A 182 6.50 2.41 -4.07
N VAL A 183 6.91 1.79 -5.16
CA VAL A 183 7.54 0.47 -5.20
C VAL A 183 8.98 0.65 -5.66
N SER A 184 9.94 0.45 -4.77
CA SER A 184 11.37 0.52 -5.07
C SER A 184 11.94 -0.88 -5.10
N THR A 185 12.41 -1.31 -6.26
CA THR A 185 12.96 -2.63 -6.51
C THR A 185 14.49 -2.55 -6.64
N SER A 186 15.19 -3.40 -5.92
CA SER A 186 16.65 -3.59 -6.04
C SER A 186 16.94 -5.07 -6.16
N VAL A 187 17.62 -5.47 -7.20
CA VAL A 187 17.97 -6.88 -7.46
C VAL A 187 19.46 -7.04 -7.76
N THR A 188 20.02 -8.20 -7.45
CA THR A 188 21.38 -8.58 -7.84
C THR A 188 21.32 -9.95 -8.50
N ASN A 189 21.87 -10.05 -9.71
CA ASN A 189 21.87 -11.32 -10.44
C ASN A 189 22.95 -12.30 -9.91
N GLN A 190 22.98 -13.52 -10.48
CA GLN A 190 23.97 -14.56 -10.10
C GLN A 190 25.43 -14.16 -10.38
N LYS A 191 25.67 -13.10 -11.15
CA LYS A 191 27.03 -12.57 -11.48
C LYS A 191 27.37 -11.29 -10.70
N ASP A 192 26.70 -11.03 -9.59
CA ASP A 192 26.89 -9.84 -8.76
C ASP A 192 26.56 -8.49 -9.42
N LEU A 193 25.78 -8.52 -10.52
CA LEU A 193 25.39 -7.30 -11.21
C LEU A 193 24.07 -6.76 -10.65
N PRO A 194 24.06 -5.53 -10.13
CA PRO A 194 22.85 -4.93 -9.59
C PRO A 194 21.97 -4.33 -10.69
N ASN A 195 20.66 -4.32 -10.42
CA ASN A 195 19.69 -3.52 -11.14
C ASN A 195 18.71 -2.91 -10.15
N SER A 196 18.19 -1.74 -10.44
CA SER A 196 17.19 -1.08 -9.59
C SER A 196 16.22 -0.28 -10.41
N GLN A 197 14.98 -0.21 -9.92
CA GLN A 197 13.92 0.61 -10.50
C GLN A 197 13.00 1.15 -9.42
N LYS A 198 12.23 2.17 -9.78
CA LYS A 198 11.22 2.80 -8.91
C LYS A 198 9.95 3.01 -9.70
N ASP A 199 8.85 2.51 -9.16
CA ASP A 199 7.54 2.52 -9.79
C ASP A 199 6.49 3.12 -8.86
N THR A 200 5.33 3.45 -9.42
CA THR A 200 4.25 4.11 -8.69
C THR A 200 2.93 3.38 -8.94
N VAL A 201 2.31 2.92 -7.87
CA VAL A 201 0.97 2.32 -7.87
C VAL A 201 -0.05 3.39 -7.48
N ARG A 202 -0.93 3.77 -8.43
CA ARG A 202 -1.92 4.84 -8.26
C ARG A 202 -3.33 4.31 -8.05
N GLU A 203 -4.22 5.22 -7.65
CA GLU A 203 -5.67 4.95 -7.51
C GLU A 203 -5.97 3.77 -6.55
N VAL A 204 -5.17 3.66 -5.51
CA VAL A 204 -5.32 2.61 -4.50
C VAL A 204 -6.40 3.01 -3.51
N LYS A 205 -7.30 2.07 -3.19
CA LYS A 205 -8.45 2.28 -2.31
C LYS A 205 -8.47 1.24 -1.20
N ALA A 206 -9.22 1.52 -0.15
CA ALA A 206 -9.52 0.52 0.87
C ALA A 206 -10.06 -0.77 0.22
N ARG A 207 -9.65 -1.93 0.74
CA ARG A 207 -9.97 -3.28 0.26
C ARG A 207 -9.26 -3.68 -1.04
N ASP A 208 -8.46 -2.84 -1.67
CA ASP A 208 -7.66 -3.27 -2.81
C ASP A 208 -6.61 -4.31 -2.37
N ASN A 209 -6.44 -5.33 -3.21
CA ASN A 209 -5.33 -6.28 -3.12
C ASN A 209 -4.35 -5.96 -4.26
N VAL A 210 -3.22 -5.39 -3.92
CA VAL A 210 -2.14 -5.04 -4.84
C VAL A 210 -1.15 -6.20 -4.89
N ARG A 211 -1.18 -6.97 -5.98
CA ARG A 211 -0.25 -8.08 -6.23
C ARG A 211 0.90 -7.60 -7.11
N LEU A 212 2.12 -7.68 -6.61
CA LEU A 212 3.34 -7.32 -7.30
C LEU A 212 4.03 -8.61 -7.78
N ILE A 213 3.93 -8.93 -9.07
CA ILE A 213 4.50 -10.15 -9.65
C ILE A 213 5.77 -9.79 -10.41
N TYR A 214 6.89 -10.42 -10.03
CA TYR A 214 8.20 -10.20 -10.64
C TYR A 214 8.59 -11.33 -11.57
N LYS A 215 8.92 -10.99 -12.82
CA LYS A 215 9.33 -11.91 -13.88
C LYS A 215 10.63 -11.46 -14.53
N VAL A 216 11.30 -12.39 -15.19
CA VAL A 216 12.50 -12.09 -15.99
C VAL A 216 12.08 -11.71 -17.40
N ALA A 217 12.71 -10.65 -17.95
CA ALA A 217 12.53 -10.31 -19.37
C ALA A 217 13.12 -11.38 -20.28
N ASP A 218 12.44 -11.67 -21.36
CA ASP A 218 12.92 -12.66 -22.36
C ASP A 218 14.16 -12.14 -23.14
N SER A 219 14.41 -10.84 -23.11
CA SER A 219 15.58 -10.23 -23.74
C SER A 219 16.61 -9.78 -22.68
N PRO A 220 17.91 -10.10 -22.87
CA PRO A 220 18.95 -9.73 -21.90
C PRO A 220 19.10 -8.23 -21.65
N ASN A 221 18.73 -7.40 -22.63
CA ASN A 221 18.74 -5.94 -22.55
C ASN A 221 17.32 -5.37 -22.47
N GLY A 222 16.34 -6.22 -22.12
CA GLY A 222 14.95 -5.82 -22.05
C GLY A 222 14.74 -4.65 -21.07
N SER A 223 14.08 -3.63 -21.57
CA SER A 223 13.54 -2.59 -20.71
C SER A 223 12.59 -3.24 -19.69
N THR A 224 12.56 -2.73 -18.51
CA THR A 224 11.57 -3.12 -17.52
C THR A 224 10.19 -2.69 -18.02
N ASN A 225 9.31 -3.66 -18.23
CA ASN A 225 7.92 -3.41 -18.55
C ASN A 225 7.07 -3.66 -17.32
N ILE A 226 6.04 -2.84 -17.14
CA ILE A 226 5.04 -3.02 -16.11
C ILE A 226 3.73 -3.27 -16.82
N ASP A 227 3.19 -4.47 -16.68
CA ASP A 227 1.85 -4.81 -17.14
C ASP A 227 0.89 -4.74 -15.95
N ILE A 228 -0.20 -3.98 -16.11
CA ILE A 228 -1.21 -3.79 -15.09
C ILE A 228 -2.48 -4.53 -15.51
N THR A 229 -2.92 -5.47 -14.70
CA THR A 229 -4.20 -6.16 -14.88
C THR A 229 -5.12 -5.83 -13.72
N LEU A 230 -6.34 -5.40 -14.00
CA LEU A 230 -7.37 -5.10 -13.02
C LEU A 230 -8.43 -6.20 -13.06
N ASP A 231 -8.68 -6.84 -11.92
CA ASP A 231 -9.75 -7.83 -11.74
C ASP A 231 -10.52 -7.49 -10.45
N GLY A 232 -11.55 -6.69 -10.58
CA GLY A 232 -12.32 -6.18 -9.45
C GLY A 232 -11.48 -5.31 -8.52
N THR A 233 -11.31 -5.72 -7.26
CA THR A 233 -10.43 -5.05 -6.29
C THR A 233 -8.99 -5.56 -6.32
N ILE A 234 -8.69 -6.56 -7.15
CA ILE A 234 -7.34 -7.09 -7.32
C ILE A 234 -6.64 -6.30 -8.42
N LYS A 235 -5.57 -5.62 -8.06
CA LYS A 235 -4.69 -4.89 -8.97
C LYS A 235 -3.37 -5.64 -9.08
N THR A 236 -3.17 -6.34 -10.19
CA THR A 236 -1.92 -7.09 -10.42
C THR A 236 -0.96 -6.25 -11.25
N TYR A 237 0.22 -6.01 -10.72
CA TYR A 237 1.33 -5.35 -11.39
C TYR A 237 2.40 -6.38 -11.70
N THR A 238 2.65 -6.65 -12.98
CA THR A 238 3.72 -7.56 -13.41
C THR A 238 4.95 -6.75 -13.79
N PHE A 239 6.03 -6.91 -13.03
CA PHE A 239 7.33 -6.29 -13.28
C PHE A 239 8.21 -7.26 -14.04
N THR A 240 8.60 -6.90 -15.25
CA THR A 240 9.53 -7.69 -16.06
C THR A 240 10.91 -7.07 -15.97
N ILE A 241 11.84 -7.75 -15.29
CA ILE A 241 13.17 -7.23 -14.99
C ILE A 241 14.19 -7.86 -15.93
N GLY A 242 14.94 -7.02 -16.64
CA GLY A 242 16.08 -7.47 -17.43
C GLY A 242 17.21 -7.98 -16.55
N VAL A 243 17.76 -9.16 -16.87
CA VAL A 243 18.98 -9.65 -16.23
C VAL A 243 20.15 -8.90 -16.83
N PRO A 244 20.90 -8.06 -16.09
CA PRO A 244 22.05 -7.40 -16.65
C PRO A 244 23.11 -8.42 -17.04
N MET A 245 23.44 -8.44 -18.32
CA MET A 245 24.43 -9.38 -18.89
C MET A 245 25.86 -8.88 -18.66
N THR A 246 26.00 -7.56 -18.57
CA THR A 246 27.29 -6.88 -18.36
C THR A 246 27.13 -5.78 -17.32
N ALA A 247 28.18 -5.44 -16.60
CA ALA A 247 28.20 -4.24 -15.78
C ALA A 247 27.91 -3.03 -16.65
N LYS A 248 27.20 -2.04 -16.09
CA LYS A 248 26.91 -0.80 -16.79
C LYS A 248 28.20 -0.25 -17.39
N THR A 249 28.28 -0.20 -18.71
CA THR A 249 29.42 0.38 -19.39
C THR A 249 29.43 1.88 -19.17
N THR A 250 30.49 2.40 -18.57
CA THR A 250 30.66 3.84 -18.40
C THR A 250 31.46 4.36 -19.59
N LEU A 251 30.85 5.24 -20.36
CA LEU A 251 31.51 5.98 -21.43
C LEU A 251 31.89 7.37 -20.89
N SER A 252 33.16 7.67 -20.93
CA SER A 252 33.65 9.03 -20.74
C SER A 252 34.40 9.50 -21.98
N ALA A 253 34.13 10.70 -22.40
CA ALA A 253 34.84 11.33 -23.52
C ALA A 253 35.33 12.72 -23.09
N SER A 254 36.54 13.03 -23.47
CA SER A 254 37.09 14.38 -23.33
C SER A 254 37.66 14.83 -24.68
N ALA A 255 37.44 16.09 -25.01
CA ALA A 255 38.04 16.70 -26.20
C ALA A 255 38.97 17.83 -25.80
N SER A 256 40.15 17.89 -26.43
CA SER A 256 41.02 19.06 -26.36
C SER A 256 41.34 19.52 -27.78
N ALA A 257 41.21 20.82 -28.05
CA ALA A 257 41.56 21.42 -29.33
C ALA A 257 42.83 22.26 -29.20
N TRP A 258 43.76 22.00 -30.07
CA TRP A 258 44.92 22.88 -30.32
C TRP A 258 44.83 23.36 -31.75
N SER A 259 45.18 24.59 -32.02
CA SER A 259 44.92 25.42 -33.23
C SER A 259 44.80 24.73 -34.61
N THR A 260 45.27 23.48 -34.78
CA THR A 260 45.19 22.68 -36.01
C THR A 260 44.78 21.23 -35.80
N PHE A 261 44.65 20.78 -34.56
CA PHE A 261 44.31 19.38 -34.26
C PHE A 261 43.29 19.29 -33.14
N ALA A 262 42.31 18.43 -33.29
CA ALA A 262 41.39 18.07 -32.23
C ALA A 262 41.68 16.64 -31.79
N TYR A 263 42.00 16.45 -30.52
CA TYR A 263 42.11 15.12 -29.92
C TYR A 263 40.80 14.77 -29.22
N LEU A 264 40.18 13.71 -29.67
CA LEU A 264 39.07 13.06 -28.99
C LEU A 264 39.59 11.85 -28.22
N LYS A 265 39.53 11.91 -26.92
CA LYS A 265 39.85 10.77 -26.05
C LYS A 265 38.55 10.23 -25.47
N GLY A 266 38.21 9.00 -25.85
CA GLY A 266 37.12 8.25 -25.25
C GLY A 266 37.66 7.10 -24.42
N GLN A 267 37.04 6.87 -23.25
CA GLN A 267 37.33 5.70 -22.43
C GLN A 267 36.06 4.92 -22.20
N VAL A 268 36.07 3.64 -22.56
CA VAL A 268 34.98 2.72 -22.31
C VAL A 268 35.45 1.71 -21.25
N LEU A 269 34.79 1.76 -20.10
CA LEU A 269 35.09 0.85 -18.99
C LEU A 269 33.96 -0.16 -18.86
N SER A 270 34.25 -1.45 -19.06
CA SER A 270 33.33 -2.54 -18.79
C SER A 270 33.85 -3.37 -17.62
N LYS A 271 33.08 -3.46 -16.53
CA LYS A 271 33.46 -4.24 -15.33
C LYS A 271 33.17 -5.74 -15.46
N ALA A 272 32.45 -6.18 -16.49
CA ALA A 272 31.86 -7.53 -16.51
C ALA A 272 32.20 -8.39 -17.71
N GLY A 273 33.14 -8.04 -18.54
CA GLY A 273 33.49 -8.91 -19.63
C GLY A 273 34.10 -8.21 -20.84
N ASN A 274 34.52 -8.99 -21.81
CA ASN A 274 35.14 -8.50 -23.02
C ASN A 274 34.18 -7.65 -23.82
N LEU A 275 34.55 -6.42 -24.05
CA LEU A 275 33.88 -5.55 -25.02
C LEU A 275 34.09 -6.15 -26.42
N ASP A 276 33.05 -6.32 -27.19
CA ASP A 276 33.20 -6.68 -28.60
C ASP A 276 33.65 -5.43 -29.36
N LYS A 277 34.97 -5.32 -29.52
CA LYS A 277 35.61 -4.17 -30.16
C LYS A 277 35.17 -3.97 -31.60
N SER A 278 34.70 -5.05 -32.27
CA SER A 278 34.23 -4.97 -33.64
C SER A 278 32.90 -4.24 -33.82
N LYS A 279 32.19 -4.05 -32.68
CA LYS A 279 30.91 -3.34 -32.62
C LYS A 279 31.02 -1.94 -32.02
N LEU A 280 32.22 -1.49 -31.70
CA LEU A 280 32.44 -0.14 -31.19
C LEU A 280 32.41 0.84 -32.37
N VAL A 281 31.44 1.74 -32.37
CA VAL A 281 31.35 2.82 -33.36
C VAL A 281 31.61 4.13 -32.63
N MET A 282 32.52 4.94 -33.16
CA MET A 282 32.73 6.29 -32.71
C MET A 282 32.31 7.25 -33.81
N GLU A 283 31.47 8.20 -33.45
CA GLU A 283 30.97 9.23 -34.35
C GLU A 283 31.21 10.62 -33.75
N TYR A 284 31.49 11.59 -34.59
CA TYR A 284 31.56 13.00 -34.18
C TYR A 284 30.63 13.84 -35.02
N LYS A 285 30.20 14.95 -34.44
CA LYS A 285 29.36 15.92 -35.11
C LYS A 285 29.91 17.33 -34.84
N GLN A 286 30.15 18.09 -35.88
CA GLN A 286 30.46 19.53 -35.75
C GLN A 286 29.22 20.28 -35.28
N ALA A 287 29.41 21.39 -34.54
CA ALA A 287 28.34 22.16 -33.92
C ALA A 287 27.20 22.56 -34.86
N ASN A 288 27.49 22.78 -36.12
CA ASN A 288 26.52 23.25 -37.15
C ASN A 288 26.23 22.17 -38.21
N ALA A 289 26.66 20.93 -38.04
CA ALA A 289 26.38 19.83 -38.99
C ALA A 289 25.04 19.18 -38.66
N GLU A 290 24.31 18.72 -39.65
CA GLU A 290 23.05 17.95 -39.44
C GLU A 290 23.29 16.48 -39.22
N THR A 291 24.42 15.92 -39.72
CA THR A 291 24.72 14.49 -39.69
C THR A 291 25.92 14.16 -38.82
N TRP A 292 25.94 12.95 -38.27
CA TRP A 292 27.09 12.38 -37.58
C TRP A 292 28.07 11.80 -38.61
N THR A 293 29.36 11.90 -38.30
CA THR A 293 30.44 11.37 -39.15
C THR A 293 31.17 10.28 -38.35
N SER A 294 31.24 9.08 -38.90
CA SER A 294 31.98 7.98 -38.27
C SER A 294 33.50 8.20 -38.36
N VAL A 295 34.18 7.88 -37.28
CA VAL A 295 35.65 7.84 -37.24
C VAL A 295 36.11 6.53 -37.90
N PRO A 296 36.79 6.58 -39.05
CA PRO A 296 37.05 5.41 -39.87
C PRO A 296 38.06 4.43 -39.24
N GLN A 297 38.83 4.85 -38.26
CA GLN A 297 39.86 4.03 -37.59
C GLN A 297 39.97 4.39 -36.12
N LEU A 298 39.78 3.41 -35.28
CA LEU A 298 40.02 3.53 -33.84
C LEU A 298 41.40 2.92 -33.53
N GLU A 299 42.38 3.76 -33.20
CA GLU A 299 43.67 3.27 -32.72
C GLU A 299 43.56 2.97 -31.21
N GLU A 300 43.96 1.76 -30.82
CA GLU A 300 44.04 1.35 -29.44
C GLU A 300 45.38 1.79 -28.87
N VAL A 301 45.38 2.65 -27.85
CA VAL A 301 46.57 2.96 -27.06
C VAL A 301 46.49 2.07 -25.83
N GLU A 302 47.23 0.97 -25.85
CA GLU A 302 47.47 0.17 -24.64
C GLU A 302 48.31 0.98 -23.65
N LYS A 303 47.87 0.97 -22.37
CA LYS A 303 48.63 1.46 -21.24
C LYS A 303 49.18 0.30 -20.45
#